data_c7d11c7f6d49f2d72d7c1f86d0c21f83
#
_entry.id   c7d11c7f6d49f2d72d7c1f86d0c21f83
#
_cell.length_a   1.000
_cell.length_b   1.000
_cell.length_c   1.000
_cell.angle_alpha   90.00
_cell.angle_beta   90.00
_cell.angle_gamma   90.00
#
_symmetry.space_group_name_H-M   'P 1'
#
loop_
_entity.id
_entity.type
_entity.pdbx_description
1 polymer ?
#
loop_
_entity_poly.entity_id
_entity_poly.type
_entity_poly.pdbx_seq_one_letter_code
_entity_poly.pdbx_strand_id
1 'polypeptide(L)'
;MDPAVKKAVLRLFTYGLYAVGARHGDEVSGMTANWVVQSSFEPPMLALAVEADSHTCQVIQASGAFAVSVYESGQREMAGKLGRTYAKHPEKLDGLTWKPGPATGSPVLGEALGWVECRVQGSLPAGDHIVFVGEVVEAGQNREGTPLTLKEAGFKYSG
;
A
#
# COMPACT_ATOMS: atom_id res chain seq x y z
N MET A 1 -19.93 -21.39 9.23
CA MET A 1 -20.19 -20.20 8.39
C MET A 1 -20.23 -20.66 6.93
N ASP A 2 -21.23 -20.25 6.16
CA ASP A 2 -21.32 -20.54 4.72
C ASP A 2 -20.22 -19.77 3.97
N PRO A 3 -19.30 -20.47 3.25
CA PRO A 3 -18.19 -19.81 2.56
C PRO A 3 -18.64 -18.88 1.42
N ALA A 4 -19.76 -19.20 0.75
CA ALA A 4 -20.27 -18.37 -0.34
C ALA A 4 -20.84 -17.06 0.19
N VAL A 5 -21.60 -17.11 1.27
CA VAL A 5 -22.15 -15.92 1.95
C VAL A 5 -21.03 -15.06 2.51
N LYS A 6 -20.05 -15.67 3.21
CA LYS A 6 -18.86 -14.96 3.72
C LYS A 6 -18.18 -14.17 2.59
N LYS A 7 -17.85 -14.85 1.49
CA LYS A 7 -17.17 -14.24 0.34
C LYS A 7 -17.99 -13.13 -0.30
N ALA A 8 -19.30 -13.32 -0.46
CA ALA A 8 -20.19 -12.32 -1.02
C ALA A 8 -20.21 -11.05 -0.17
N VAL A 9 -20.36 -11.18 1.16
CA VAL A 9 -20.43 -10.04 2.08
C VAL A 9 -19.09 -9.32 2.16
N LEU A 10 -17.95 -10.02 2.27
CA LEU A 10 -16.63 -9.39 2.33
C LEU A 10 -16.30 -8.60 1.04
N ARG A 11 -16.89 -8.98 -0.10
CA ARG A 11 -16.75 -8.24 -1.36
C ARG A 11 -17.61 -6.99 -1.48
N LEU A 12 -18.52 -6.74 -0.54
CA LEU A 12 -19.29 -5.51 -0.48
C LEU A 12 -18.51 -4.35 0.14
N PHE A 13 -17.44 -4.63 0.87
CA PHE A 13 -16.58 -3.58 1.40
C PHE A 13 -15.92 -2.83 0.25
N THR A 14 -15.91 -1.50 0.35
CA THR A 14 -15.31 -0.62 -0.66
C THR A 14 -13.88 -0.28 -0.28
N TYR A 15 -13.00 -0.31 -1.29
CA TYR A 15 -11.58 -0.04 -1.11
C TYR A 15 -11.04 0.90 -2.17
N GLY A 16 -10.15 1.79 -1.76
CA GLY A 16 -9.23 2.45 -2.66
C GLY A 16 -8.11 1.50 -3.10
N LEU A 17 -7.27 1.96 -4.02
CA LEU A 17 -6.02 1.31 -4.40
C LEU A 17 -4.85 2.26 -4.21
N TYR A 18 -3.78 1.71 -3.65
CA TYR A 18 -2.61 2.47 -3.21
C TYR A 18 -1.33 1.75 -3.60
N ALA A 19 -0.30 2.51 -3.98
CA ALA A 19 1.05 1.98 -4.05
C ALA A 19 1.72 2.13 -2.68
N VAL A 20 2.21 1.03 -2.13
CA VAL A 20 2.96 1.02 -0.88
C VAL A 20 4.43 0.83 -1.20
N GLY A 21 5.27 1.76 -0.74
CA GLY A 21 6.72 1.69 -0.88
C GLY A 21 7.39 1.50 0.47
N ALA A 22 8.45 0.70 0.52
CA ALA A 22 9.31 0.53 1.69
C ALA A 22 10.77 0.41 1.27
N ARG A 23 11.69 0.82 2.14
CA ARG A 23 13.12 0.76 1.88
C ARG A 23 13.90 0.45 3.15
N HIS A 24 14.85 -0.49 3.04
CA HIS A 24 15.83 -0.79 4.07
C HIS A 24 17.23 -0.84 3.44
N GLY A 25 18.07 0.15 3.73
CA GLY A 25 19.35 0.30 3.04
C GLY A 25 19.17 0.45 1.53
N ASP A 26 19.79 -0.45 0.75
CA ASP A 26 19.67 -0.48 -0.72
C ASP A 26 18.47 -1.31 -1.21
N GLU A 27 17.82 -2.03 -0.30
CA GLU A 27 16.65 -2.85 -0.63
C GLU A 27 15.40 -1.99 -0.71
N VAL A 28 14.76 -1.99 -1.88
CA VAL A 28 13.55 -1.23 -2.18
C VAL A 28 12.43 -2.19 -2.52
N SER A 29 11.26 -1.97 -1.96
CA SER A 29 10.06 -2.72 -2.25
C SER A 29 8.90 -1.81 -2.61
N GLY A 30 8.02 -2.31 -3.48
CA GLY A 30 6.76 -1.66 -3.82
C GLY A 30 5.68 -2.70 -4.10
N MET A 31 4.46 -2.40 -3.68
CA MET A 31 3.30 -3.26 -3.91
C MET A 31 2.04 -2.43 -4.10
N THR A 32 1.00 -3.03 -4.64
CA THR A 32 -0.35 -2.47 -4.61
C THR A 32 -1.11 -3.04 -3.42
N ALA A 33 -1.74 -2.16 -2.63
CA ALA A 33 -2.56 -2.50 -1.48
C ALA A 33 -3.95 -1.88 -1.60
N ASN A 34 -4.95 -2.55 -1.03
CA ASN A 34 -6.31 -2.04 -0.87
C ASN A 34 -6.77 -2.00 0.60
N TRP A 35 -6.06 -2.68 1.49
CA TRP A 35 -6.39 -2.67 2.93
C TRP A 35 -5.57 -1.61 3.66
N VAL A 36 -5.93 -0.35 3.38
CA VAL A 36 -5.38 0.86 3.99
C VAL A 36 -6.51 1.72 4.51
N VAL A 37 -6.40 2.17 5.74
CA VAL A 37 -7.39 3.06 6.37
C VAL A 37 -6.73 4.05 7.31
N GLN A 38 -7.23 5.29 7.34
CA GLN A 38 -6.87 6.23 8.41
C GLN A 38 -7.46 5.73 9.73
N SER A 39 -6.64 5.64 10.76
CA SER A 39 -7.01 5.07 12.06
C SER A 39 -6.95 6.07 13.22
N SER A 40 -6.40 7.27 13.02
CA SER A 40 -6.37 8.34 14.02
C SER A 40 -6.25 9.71 13.35
N PHE A 41 -6.75 10.74 14.03
CA PHE A 41 -6.57 12.14 13.64
C PHE A 41 -5.37 12.78 14.33
N GLU A 42 -5.17 12.52 15.64
CA GLU A 42 -4.11 13.13 16.44
C GLU A 42 -3.46 12.09 17.37
N PRO A 43 -2.23 11.68 17.11
CA PRO A 43 -1.51 11.93 15.86
C PRO A 43 -2.19 11.27 14.65
N PRO A 44 -1.94 11.76 13.42
CA PRO A 44 -2.53 11.15 12.22
C PRO A 44 -1.88 9.79 11.99
N MET A 45 -2.70 8.73 11.85
CA MET A 45 -2.21 7.37 11.70
C MET A 45 -2.93 6.63 10.59
N LEU A 46 -2.22 5.71 9.95
CA LEU A 46 -2.76 4.73 9.01
C LEU A 46 -2.61 3.32 9.55
N ALA A 47 -3.61 2.48 9.30
CA ALA A 47 -3.50 1.03 9.40
C ALA A 47 -3.37 0.44 7.98
N LEU A 48 -2.37 -0.41 7.80
CA LEU A 48 -2.04 -1.09 6.54
C LEU A 48 -1.90 -2.59 6.81
N ALA A 49 -2.68 -3.43 6.13
CA ALA A 49 -2.52 -4.86 6.17
C ALA A 49 -1.72 -5.35 4.95
N VAL A 50 -0.69 -6.16 5.21
CA VAL A 50 0.24 -6.70 4.21
C VAL A 50 0.38 -8.20 4.41
N GLU A 51 0.40 -8.98 3.33
CA GLU A 51 0.66 -10.43 3.40
C GLU A 51 1.97 -10.71 4.16
N ALA A 52 1.89 -11.58 5.17
CA ALA A 52 2.97 -11.80 6.13
C ALA A 52 4.26 -12.35 5.50
N ASP A 53 4.15 -13.13 4.41
CA ASP A 53 5.27 -13.73 3.68
C ASP A 53 5.74 -12.87 2.49
N SER A 54 5.16 -11.69 2.27
CA SER A 54 5.53 -10.81 1.16
C SER A 54 6.88 -10.11 1.39
N HIS A 55 7.57 -9.82 0.29
CA HIS A 55 8.81 -9.02 0.31
C HIS A 55 8.61 -7.65 0.95
N THR A 56 7.50 -6.97 0.64
CA THR A 56 7.19 -5.65 1.23
C THR A 56 7.02 -5.73 2.74
N CYS A 57 6.39 -6.79 3.25
CA CYS A 57 6.25 -7.01 4.70
C CYS A 57 7.62 -7.10 5.38
N GLN A 58 8.55 -7.87 4.82
CA GLN A 58 9.92 -8.02 5.33
C GLN A 58 10.67 -6.68 5.36
N VAL A 59 10.57 -5.89 4.28
CA VAL A 59 11.23 -4.58 4.20
C VAL A 59 10.63 -3.58 5.20
N ILE A 60 9.31 -3.56 5.38
CA ILE A 60 8.66 -2.72 6.42
C ILE A 60 9.12 -3.12 7.82
N GLN A 61 9.16 -4.42 8.12
CA GLN A 61 9.62 -4.91 9.42
C GLN A 61 11.08 -4.51 9.71
N ALA A 62 11.94 -4.57 8.68
CA ALA A 62 13.36 -4.22 8.81
C ALA A 62 13.58 -2.70 8.94
N SER A 63 12.82 -1.88 8.20
CA SER A 63 13.00 -0.43 8.16
C SER A 63 12.22 0.33 9.24
N GLY A 64 11.09 -0.23 9.70
CA GLY A 64 10.17 0.47 10.59
C GLY A 64 9.41 1.63 9.92
N ALA A 65 9.35 1.64 8.59
CA ALA A 65 8.71 2.73 7.84
C ALA A 65 8.10 2.23 6.52
N PHE A 66 7.10 2.96 6.03
CA PHE A 66 6.51 2.77 4.71
C PHE A 66 5.94 4.07 4.17
N ALA A 67 5.74 4.13 2.87
CA ALA A 67 5.00 5.21 2.22
C ALA A 67 3.76 4.64 1.52
N VAL A 68 2.71 5.45 1.46
CA VAL A 68 1.47 5.13 0.74
C VAL A 68 1.22 6.22 -0.28
N SER A 69 1.17 5.85 -1.56
CA SER A 69 0.86 6.75 -2.67
C SER A 69 -0.52 6.42 -3.24
N VAL A 70 -1.34 7.43 -3.47
CA VAL A 70 -2.73 7.29 -3.90
C VAL A 70 -2.79 7.25 -5.42
N TYR A 71 -3.17 6.11 -6.00
CA TYR A 71 -3.37 6.02 -7.45
C TYR A 71 -4.50 6.93 -7.95
N GLU A 72 -4.33 7.46 -9.14
CA GLU A 72 -5.37 8.16 -9.88
C GLU A 72 -6.25 7.21 -10.69
N SER A 73 -7.52 7.55 -10.84
CA SER A 73 -8.45 6.88 -11.78
C SER A 73 -7.79 6.71 -13.14
N GLY A 74 -7.96 5.52 -13.74
CA GLY A 74 -7.28 5.14 -14.97
C GLY A 74 -5.92 4.45 -14.81
N GLN A 75 -5.27 4.50 -13.65
CA GLN A 75 -3.96 3.86 -13.40
C GLN A 75 -4.03 2.36 -13.08
N ARG A 76 -5.06 1.67 -13.59
CA ARG A 76 -5.27 0.23 -13.37
C ARG A 76 -4.06 -0.64 -13.77
N GLU A 77 -3.44 -0.32 -14.91
CA GLU A 77 -2.31 -1.11 -15.42
C GLU A 77 -1.09 -1.01 -14.50
N MET A 78 -0.78 0.21 -14.03
CA MET A 78 0.29 0.45 -13.04
C MET A 78 0.02 -0.28 -11.73
N ALA A 79 -1.19 -0.18 -11.20
CA ALA A 79 -1.60 -0.87 -10.00
C ALA A 79 -1.51 -2.40 -10.16
N GLY A 80 -1.89 -2.94 -11.31
CA GLY A 80 -1.76 -4.35 -11.65
C GLY A 80 -0.31 -4.81 -11.73
N LYS A 81 0.57 -4.00 -12.33
CA LYS A 81 2.01 -4.29 -12.41
C LYS A 81 2.64 -4.39 -11.01
N LEU A 82 2.39 -3.41 -10.15
CA LEU A 82 2.91 -3.39 -8.77
C LEU A 82 2.29 -4.49 -7.89
N GLY A 83 1.08 -4.91 -8.18
CA GLY A 83 0.40 -6.00 -7.46
C GLY A 83 0.94 -7.40 -7.73
N ARG A 84 1.90 -7.57 -8.65
CA ARG A 84 2.52 -8.86 -8.95
C ARG A 84 3.45 -9.29 -7.81
N THR A 85 3.59 -10.61 -7.63
CA THR A 85 4.49 -11.19 -6.63
C THR A 85 5.95 -10.88 -6.97
N TYR A 86 6.70 -10.30 -6.03
CA TYR A 86 8.09 -9.89 -6.24
C TYR A 86 9.00 -11.04 -6.68
N ALA A 87 8.85 -12.23 -6.10
CA ALA A 87 9.68 -13.41 -6.44
C ALA A 87 9.57 -13.81 -7.93
N LYS A 88 8.41 -13.56 -8.57
CA LYS A 88 8.19 -13.85 -9.99
C LYS A 88 8.42 -12.63 -10.90
N HIS A 89 8.35 -11.43 -10.35
CA HIS A 89 8.42 -10.16 -11.06
C HIS A 89 9.30 -9.16 -10.31
N PRO A 90 10.60 -9.42 -10.14
CA PRO A 90 11.51 -8.49 -9.46
C PRO A 90 11.63 -7.13 -10.18
N GLU A 91 11.34 -7.12 -11.51
CA GLU A 91 11.35 -5.95 -12.37
C GLU A 91 10.10 -5.06 -12.25
N LYS A 92 9.16 -5.39 -11.36
CA LYS A 92 7.87 -4.67 -11.29
C LYS A 92 7.97 -3.19 -10.94
N LEU A 93 9.10 -2.75 -10.38
CA LEU A 93 9.38 -1.34 -10.09
C LEU A 93 9.96 -0.58 -11.30
N ASP A 94 10.44 -1.29 -12.31
CA ASP A 94 11.08 -0.67 -13.46
C ASP A 94 10.10 0.18 -14.27
N GLY A 95 10.56 1.35 -14.72
CA GLY A 95 9.75 2.27 -15.54
C GLY A 95 8.73 3.11 -14.74
N LEU A 96 8.71 3.02 -13.41
CA LEU A 96 7.93 3.87 -12.53
C LEU A 96 8.80 4.99 -11.97
N THR A 97 8.21 6.18 -11.77
CA THR A 97 8.93 7.34 -11.23
C THR A 97 8.88 7.31 -9.69
N TRP A 98 9.74 6.50 -9.11
CA TRP A 98 9.95 6.47 -7.66
C TRP A 98 11.00 7.50 -7.23
N LYS A 99 10.74 8.15 -6.10
CA LYS A 99 11.72 8.98 -5.42
C LYS A 99 11.69 8.67 -3.92
N PRO A 100 12.82 8.81 -3.21
CA PRO A 100 12.81 8.67 -1.75
C PRO A 100 11.95 9.76 -1.13
N GLY A 101 11.11 9.39 -0.19
CA GLY A 101 10.38 10.34 0.62
C GLY A 101 11.32 11.09 1.56
N PRO A 102 11.07 12.38 1.87
CA PRO A 102 11.99 13.21 2.62
C PRO A 102 12.13 12.84 4.10
N ALA A 103 11.15 12.18 4.70
CA ALA A 103 11.16 11.89 6.13
C ALA A 103 11.68 10.49 6.49
N THR A 104 11.42 9.48 5.65
CA THR A 104 11.79 8.09 5.94
C THR A 104 12.67 7.45 4.88
N GLY A 105 12.77 8.07 3.70
CA GLY A 105 13.42 7.48 2.53
C GLY A 105 12.61 6.37 1.85
N SER A 106 11.41 6.04 2.36
CA SER A 106 10.51 5.11 1.71
C SER A 106 10.10 5.64 0.35
N PRO A 107 10.11 4.82 -0.72
CA PRO A 107 9.83 5.33 -2.05
C PRO A 107 8.37 5.78 -2.20
N VAL A 108 8.20 6.99 -2.73
CA VAL A 108 6.90 7.55 -3.12
C VAL A 108 6.77 7.61 -4.63
N LEU A 109 5.57 7.39 -5.15
CA LEU A 109 5.30 7.31 -6.57
C LEU A 109 4.97 8.68 -7.17
N GLY A 110 5.76 9.13 -8.13
CA GLY A 110 5.58 10.45 -8.79
C GLY A 110 4.31 10.56 -9.61
N GLU A 111 3.83 9.45 -10.18
CA GLU A 111 2.60 9.39 -10.97
C GLU A 111 1.31 9.39 -10.13
N ALA A 112 1.41 9.24 -8.81
CA ALA A 112 0.26 9.24 -7.90
C ALA A 112 -0.31 10.65 -7.68
N LEU A 113 -1.55 10.75 -7.21
CA LEU A 113 -2.18 12.02 -6.83
C LEU A 113 -1.43 12.70 -5.68
N GLY A 114 -1.03 11.91 -4.70
CA GLY A 114 -0.32 12.34 -3.52
C GLY A 114 0.18 11.13 -2.74
N TRP A 115 0.89 11.40 -1.67
CA TRP A 115 1.51 10.36 -0.86
C TRP A 115 1.65 10.80 0.60
N VAL A 116 1.79 9.83 1.47
CA VAL A 116 2.20 10.01 2.87
C VAL A 116 3.34 9.07 3.21
N GLU A 117 4.21 9.48 4.12
CA GLU A 117 5.21 8.63 4.75
C GLU A 117 4.82 8.33 6.18
N CYS A 118 5.01 7.08 6.58
CA CYS A 118 4.63 6.59 7.91
C CYS A 118 5.81 5.96 8.63
N ARG A 119 5.94 6.24 9.93
CA ARG A 119 6.79 5.49 10.86
C ARG A 119 5.93 4.48 11.62
N VAL A 120 6.33 3.22 11.58
CA VAL A 120 5.61 2.13 12.26
C VAL A 120 5.65 2.36 13.77
N GLN A 121 4.48 2.44 14.39
CA GLN A 121 4.31 2.52 15.85
C GLN A 121 4.01 1.16 16.46
N GLY A 122 3.46 0.23 15.67
CA GLY A 122 3.16 -1.11 16.11
C GLY A 122 2.69 -1.99 14.96
N SER A 123 2.66 -3.29 15.22
CA SER A 123 2.14 -4.26 14.27
C SER A 123 1.42 -5.39 15.00
N LEU A 124 0.43 -5.98 14.33
CA LEU A 124 -0.36 -7.11 14.85
C LEU A 124 -0.47 -8.20 13.79
N PRO A 125 -0.06 -9.45 14.09
CA PRO A 125 -0.40 -10.59 13.24
C PRO A 125 -1.93 -10.76 13.12
N ALA A 126 -2.43 -10.86 11.90
CA ALA A 126 -3.86 -10.93 11.58
C ALA A 126 -4.11 -12.04 10.54
N GLY A 127 -4.03 -13.29 10.96
CA GLY A 127 -4.17 -14.45 10.05
C GLY A 127 -2.96 -14.57 9.12
N ASP A 128 -3.19 -14.49 7.81
CA ASP A 128 -2.16 -14.53 6.77
C ASP A 128 -1.54 -13.15 6.45
N HIS A 129 -1.96 -12.10 7.19
CA HIS A 129 -1.45 -10.74 7.06
C HIS A 129 -0.85 -10.24 8.37
N ILE A 130 -0.06 -9.16 8.25
CA ILE A 130 0.35 -8.32 9.38
C ILE A 130 -0.28 -6.95 9.19
N VAL A 131 -0.96 -6.44 10.20
CA VAL A 131 -1.47 -5.07 10.25
C VAL A 131 -0.39 -4.19 10.88
N PHE A 132 0.16 -3.28 10.09
CA PHE A 132 1.04 -2.21 10.58
C PHE A 132 0.21 -0.98 10.90
N VAL A 133 0.48 -0.36 12.04
CA VAL A 133 -0.06 0.96 12.39
C VAL A 133 1.10 1.94 12.35
N GLY A 134 1.02 2.91 11.44
CA GLY A 134 2.07 3.90 11.21
C GLY A 134 1.58 5.33 11.43
N GLU A 135 2.37 6.12 12.14
CA GLU A 135 2.16 7.56 12.27
C GLU A 135 2.57 8.25 10.97
N VAL A 136 1.68 9.07 10.42
CA VAL A 136 1.97 9.91 9.26
C VAL A 136 2.91 11.03 9.69
N VAL A 137 4.13 11.00 9.17
CA VAL A 137 5.20 11.94 9.54
C VAL A 137 5.51 12.96 8.44
N GLU A 138 5.05 12.69 7.21
CA GLU A 138 5.19 13.60 6.07
C GLU A 138 4.11 13.29 5.02
N ALA A 139 3.75 14.31 4.23
CA ALA A 139 2.78 14.18 3.15
C ALA A 139 3.14 15.10 1.97
N GLY A 140 2.76 14.68 0.78
CA GLY A 140 2.89 15.49 -0.43
C GLY A 140 1.75 15.28 -1.40
N GLN A 141 1.29 16.34 -2.01
CA GLN A 141 0.31 16.31 -3.08
C GLN A 141 1.01 16.62 -4.42
N ASN A 142 0.87 15.71 -5.39
CA ASN A 142 1.45 15.90 -6.72
C ASN A 142 0.49 16.65 -7.64
N ARG A 143 -0.81 16.34 -7.57
CA ARG A 143 -1.88 16.97 -8.36
C ARG A 143 -3.26 16.67 -7.79
N GLU A 144 -4.26 17.39 -8.24
CA GLU A 144 -5.66 17.05 -8.01
C GLU A 144 -6.12 15.94 -8.98
N GLY A 145 -7.13 15.18 -8.58
CA GLY A 145 -7.71 14.11 -9.38
C GLY A 145 -8.65 13.22 -8.58
N THR A 146 -9.16 12.18 -9.24
CA THR A 146 -10.05 11.20 -8.61
C THR A 146 -9.24 9.94 -8.24
N PRO A 147 -9.29 9.47 -6.99
CA PRO A 147 -8.58 8.25 -6.60
C PRO A 147 -9.10 7.00 -7.32
N LEU A 148 -8.19 6.10 -7.66
CA LEU A 148 -8.52 4.78 -8.20
C LEU A 148 -9.14 3.90 -7.10
N THR A 149 -10.24 3.24 -7.41
CA THR A 149 -10.88 2.27 -6.52
C THR A 149 -10.65 0.84 -6.98
N LEU A 150 -10.73 -0.11 -6.04
CA LEU A 150 -10.67 -1.55 -6.34
C LEU A 150 -11.76 -1.95 -7.35
N LYS A 151 -12.96 -1.36 -7.22
CA LYS A 151 -14.10 -1.59 -8.11
C LYS A 151 -13.82 -1.13 -9.53
N GLU A 152 -13.27 0.09 -9.71
CA GLU A 152 -12.90 0.62 -11.03
C GLU A 152 -11.83 -0.25 -11.68
N ALA A 153 -10.81 -0.64 -10.95
CA ALA A 153 -9.75 -1.49 -11.45
C ALA A 153 -10.22 -2.91 -11.81
N GLY A 154 -11.33 -3.36 -11.24
CA GLY A 154 -11.87 -4.71 -11.46
C GLY A 154 -11.04 -5.81 -10.79
N PHE A 155 -10.20 -5.46 -9.83
CA PHE A 155 -9.42 -6.43 -9.07
C PHE A 155 -10.28 -7.09 -8.00
N LYS A 156 -9.97 -8.36 -7.69
CA LYS A 156 -10.69 -9.17 -6.70
C LYS A 156 -9.71 -9.59 -5.61
N TYR A 157 -9.50 -8.70 -4.66
CA TYR A 157 -8.65 -8.97 -3.50
C TYR A 157 -9.47 -8.79 -2.21
N SER A 158 -10.41 -9.72 -2.00
CA SER A 158 -11.25 -9.80 -0.80
C SER A 158 -12.12 -11.07 -0.83
N GLY A 159 -12.55 -11.53 0.34
CA GLY A 159 -13.46 -12.67 0.51
C GLY A 159 -12.79 -14.01 0.40
#